data_283005bbd129ad920b2b87410c2e09e8
#
_entry.id   283005bbd129ad920b2b87410c2e09e8
#
_cell.length_a   1.000
_cell.length_b   1.000
_cell.length_c   1.000
_cell.angle_alpha   90.00
_cell.angle_beta   90.00
_cell.angle_gamma   90.00
#
_symmetry.space_group_name_H-M   'P 1'
#
loop_
_entity.id
_entity.type
_entity.pdbx_description
1 polymer ?
#
loop_
_entity_poly.entity_id
_entity_poly.type
_entity_poly.pdbx_seq_one_letter_code
_entity_poly.pdbx_strand_id
1 'polypeptide(L)'
;MNDTEQILAWARPEIVALKPYASARSEFKLGDKEMILLDANENPFNNGMNRYPDPLQLKLKKRLGETKHLAIEQIFLGNGSDDVLNQLMIAFCTPGKDKAVLLPPTFGMYQVCASINGIETIEVPLTADFRLDITAINAVQSNATKIIFIPSPNNPTGNCFALEDIKRIVEDFDGLVVVDEAYVEFSIDKSVISWIDKYPNLVVVQTFSKAQGLAGLRLGMAFAHPEIIGLMNKVKAPYNINVLTQKEVMRRLEEQGLIQQQVHQIKQGKEQLLLEFKSIAFIEKV
;
A
#
# COMPACT_ATOMS: atom_id res chain seq x y z
N MET A 1 -18.76 -7.57 -18.02
CA MET A 1 -17.41 -8.03 -17.62
C MET A 1 -17.48 -8.30 -16.15
N ASN A 2 -16.98 -9.42 -15.64
CA ASN A 2 -16.89 -9.63 -14.20
C ASN A 2 -15.66 -8.90 -13.66
N ASP A 3 -15.54 -8.76 -12.31
CA ASP A 3 -14.46 -8.00 -11.68
C ASP A 3 -13.06 -8.50 -12.08
N THR A 4 -12.87 -9.82 -12.16
CA THR A 4 -11.61 -10.42 -12.59
C THR A 4 -11.24 -10.03 -14.02
N GLU A 5 -12.18 -10.14 -14.97
CA GLU A 5 -11.95 -9.75 -16.37
C GLU A 5 -11.59 -8.25 -16.49
N GLN A 6 -12.22 -7.41 -15.69
CA GLN A 6 -11.97 -5.98 -15.69
C GLN A 6 -10.56 -5.66 -15.12
N ILE A 7 -10.19 -6.26 -13.99
CA ILE A 7 -8.86 -6.10 -13.38
C ILE A 7 -7.76 -6.56 -14.35
N LEU A 8 -7.95 -7.69 -15.01
CA LEU A 8 -6.98 -8.21 -15.99
C LEU A 8 -6.85 -7.27 -17.22
N ALA A 9 -7.92 -6.56 -17.61
CA ALA A 9 -7.87 -5.56 -18.68
C ALA A 9 -7.09 -4.28 -18.28
N TRP A 10 -7.05 -3.92 -17.00
CA TRP A 10 -6.23 -2.81 -16.51
C TRP A 10 -4.74 -3.18 -16.40
N ALA A 11 -4.44 -4.46 -16.15
CA ALA A 11 -3.08 -4.94 -15.93
C ALA A 11 -2.27 -5.00 -17.25
N ARG A 12 -0.97 -4.96 -17.12
CA ARG A 12 -0.05 -5.17 -18.26
C ARG A 12 -0.22 -6.59 -18.80
N PRO A 13 -0.42 -6.77 -20.12
CA PRO A 13 -0.60 -8.10 -20.72
C PRO A 13 0.56 -9.06 -20.43
N GLU A 14 1.81 -8.54 -20.38
CA GLU A 14 3.00 -9.33 -20.09
C GLU A 14 2.95 -9.89 -18.65
N ILE A 15 2.41 -9.11 -17.71
CA ILE A 15 2.27 -9.52 -16.31
C ILE A 15 1.11 -10.51 -16.14
N VAL A 16 0.02 -10.29 -16.88
CA VAL A 16 -1.09 -11.27 -16.91
C VAL A 16 -0.58 -12.64 -17.39
N ALA A 17 0.21 -12.66 -18.48
CA ALA A 17 0.77 -13.88 -19.05
C ALA A 17 1.96 -14.44 -18.26
N LEU A 18 2.57 -13.66 -17.34
CA LEU A 18 3.74 -14.08 -16.58
C LEU A 18 3.41 -15.30 -15.69
N LYS A 19 4.19 -16.36 -15.83
CA LYS A 19 4.20 -17.46 -14.85
C LYS A 19 5.02 -17.00 -13.64
N PRO A 20 4.45 -17.01 -12.43
CA PRO A 20 5.18 -16.62 -11.24
C PRO A 20 6.38 -17.57 -11.03
N TYR A 21 7.46 -17.04 -10.46
CA TYR A 21 8.57 -17.89 -10.05
C TYR A 21 8.09 -18.87 -8.96
N ALA A 22 8.11 -20.17 -9.30
CA ALA A 22 7.85 -21.22 -8.35
C ALA A 22 9.12 -21.47 -7.54
N SER A 23 9.17 -20.98 -6.29
CA SER A 23 10.24 -21.38 -5.37
C SER A 23 9.91 -22.77 -4.81
N ALA A 24 10.93 -23.57 -4.54
CA ALA A 24 10.74 -24.89 -3.92
C ALA A 24 9.88 -24.80 -2.63
N ARG A 25 10.02 -23.68 -1.87
CA ARG A 25 9.19 -23.38 -0.69
C ARG A 25 7.74 -23.04 -0.98
N SER A 26 7.41 -22.51 -2.17
CA SER A 26 6.02 -22.22 -2.56
C SER A 26 5.25 -23.46 -3.01
N GLU A 27 5.96 -24.48 -3.51
CA GLU A 27 5.38 -25.74 -3.97
C GLU A 27 5.14 -26.72 -2.82
N PHE A 28 5.77 -26.48 -1.67
CA PHE A 28 5.74 -27.40 -0.56
C PHE A 28 5.02 -26.83 0.67
N LYS A 29 3.92 -27.46 1.09
CA LYS A 29 3.29 -27.14 2.38
C LYS A 29 4.07 -27.85 3.48
N LEU A 30 4.85 -27.08 4.26
CA LEU A 30 5.45 -27.56 5.50
C LEU A 30 4.31 -28.03 6.42
N GLY A 31 4.15 -29.34 6.57
CA GLY A 31 3.35 -29.91 7.64
C GLY A 31 4.10 -29.80 8.97
N ASP A 32 3.44 -30.19 10.07
CA ASP A 32 4.03 -30.16 11.43
C ASP A 32 5.16 -31.19 11.64
N LYS A 33 5.58 -31.89 10.60
CA LYS A 33 6.66 -32.86 10.66
C LYS A 33 8.02 -32.18 10.49
N GLU A 34 8.95 -32.52 11.33
CA GLU A 34 10.37 -32.15 11.21
C GLU A 34 10.90 -32.69 9.87
N MET A 35 11.35 -31.80 9.00
CA MET A 35 11.81 -32.15 7.67
C MET A 35 13.20 -31.61 7.39
N ILE A 36 13.98 -32.41 6.67
CA ILE A 36 15.30 -32.00 6.15
C ILE A 36 15.08 -31.26 4.84
N LEU A 37 15.32 -29.93 4.85
CA LEU A 37 15.15 -29.06 3.69
C LEU A 37 16.46 -29.04 2.88
N LEU A 38 16.42 -29.55 1.64
CA LEU A 38 17.54 -29.60 0.68
C LEU A 38 17.21 -28.86 -0.63
N ASP A 39 16.16 -28.04 -0.59
CA ASP A 39 15.48 -27.47 -1.75
C ASP A 39 16.04 -26.15 -2.27
N ALA A 40 16.81 -25.41 -1.43
CA ALA A 40 17.21 -24.04 -1.73
C ALA A 40 18.74 -23.78 -1.57
N ASN A 41 19.55 -24.81 -1.48
CA ASN A 41 21.02 -24.74 -1.31
C ASN A 41 21.48 -23.84 -0.13
N GLU A 42 20.67 -23.77 0.91
CA GLU A 42 20.96 -22.99 2.10
C GLU A 42 22.05 -23.65 2.94
N ASN A 43 22.81 -22.84 3.69
CA ASN A 43 23.76 -23.35 4.65
C ASN A 43 23.04 -24.23 5.70
N PRO A 44 23.41 -25.51 5.90
CA PRO A 44 22.72 -26.40 6.83
C PRO A 44 22.91 -26.09 8.31
N PHE A 45 23.94 -25.32 8.65
CA PHE A 45 24.26 -24.98 10.04
C PHE A 45 23.29 -23.93 10.57
N ASN A 46 22.48 -24.32 11.54
CA ASN A 46 21.45 -23.46 12.09
C ASN A 46 22.06 -22.33 12.95
N ASN A 47 21.88 -21.10 12.50
CA ASN A 47 22.19 -19.87 13.23
C ASN A 47 20.95 -19.00 13.45
N GLY A 48 19.76 -19.53 13.23
CA GLY A 48 18.48 -18.83 13.34
C GLY A 48 18.12 -17.97 12.12
N MET A 49 19.02 -17.79 11.16
CA MET A 49 18.85 -16.94 9.96
C MET A 49 19.29 -17.66 8.68
N ASN A 50 19.73 -18.92 8.76
CA ASN A 50 20.25 -19.69 7.63
C ASN A 50 19.16 -20.15 6.65
N ARG A 51 17.90 -19.95 6.94
CA ARG A 51 16.77 -20.40 6.11
C ARG A 51 16.02 -19.22 5.50
N TYR A 52 15.66 -19.35 4.22
CA TYR A 52 14.74 -18.40 3.58
C TYR A 52 13.40 -18.33 4.31
N PRO A 53 12.80 -17.15 4.38
CA PRO A 53 11.46 -16.98 4.94
C PRO A 53 10.39 -17.60 4.04
N ASP A 54 9.16 -17.68 4.56
CA ASP A 54 7.98 -17.99 3.74
C ASP A 54 7.81 -16.92 2.63
N PRO A 55 7.83 -17.31 1.35
CA PRO A 55 7.73 -16.37 0.24
C PRO A 55 6.37 -15.65 0.16
N LEU A 56 5.34 -16.20 0.76
CA LEU A 56 3.99 -15.63 0.79
C LEU A 56 3.61 -15.01 2.12
N GLN A 57 4.47 -15.10 3.15
CA GLN A 57 4.29 -14.54 4.50
C GLN A 57 2.92 -14.96 5.12
N LEU A 58 2.48 -16.20 4.91
CA LEU A 58 1.13 -16.67 5.24
C LEU A 58 0.78 -16.46 6.71
N LYS A 59 1.72 -16.73 7.63
CA LYS A 59 1.50 -16.55 9.07
C LYS A 59 1.25 -15.08 9.41
N LEU A 60 2.04 -14.17 8.84
CA LEU A 60 1.89 -12.73 9.06
C LEU A 60 0.60 -12.19 8.41
N LYS A 61 0.31 -12.60 7.18
CA LYS A 61 -0.94 -12.21 6.48
C LYS A 61 -2.18 -12.71 7.21
N LYS A 62 -2.14 -13.93 7.77
CA LYS A 62 -3.24 -14.45 8.59
C LYS A 62 -3.50 -13.54 9.79
N ARG A 63 -2.45 -13.17 10.53
CA ARG A 63 -2.58 -12.29 11.70
C ARG A 63 -3.07 -10.88 11.33
N LEU A 64 -2.59 -10.33 10.22
CA LEU A 64 -3.07 -9.06 9.67
C LEU A 64 -4.54 -9.16 9.23
N GLY A 65 -4.91 -10.25 8.55
CA GLY A 65 -6.29 -10.50 8.12
C GLY A 65 -7.27 -10.56 9.29
N GLU A 66 -6.90 -11.24 10.39
CA GLU A 66 -7.68 -11.25 11.64
C GLU A 66 -7.87 -9.83 12.21
N THR A 67 -6.83 -8.99 12.17
CA THR A 67 -6.88 -7.62 12.68
C THR A 67 -7.67 -6.67 11.78
N LYS A 68 -7.61 -6.88 10.47
CA LYS A 68 -8.23 -6.00 9.44
C LYS A 68 -9.56 -6.56 8.90
N HIS A 69 -9.97 -7.75 9.32
CA HIS A 69 -11.15 -8.48 8.83
C HIS A 69 -11.10 -8.77 7.32
N LEU A 70 -9.93 -9.23 6.84
CA LEU A 70 -9.66 -9.52 5.43
C LEU A 70 -9.18 -10.95 5.23
N ALA A 71 -9.43 -11.50 4.05
CA ALA A 71 -8.81 -12.74 3.59
C ALA A 71 -7.31 -12.53 3.29
N ILE A 72 -6.49 -13.57 3.42
CA ILE A 72 -5.04 -13.49 3.17
C ILE A 72 -4.72 -13.16 1.71
N GLU A 73 -5.61 -13.55 0.80
CA GLU A 73 -5.55 -13.28 -0.64
C GLU A 73 -5.75 -11.81 -0.98
N GLN A 74 -6.33 -11.02 -0.06
CA GLN A 74 -6.54 -9.57 -0.20
C GLN A 74 -5.35 -8.76 0.34
N ILE A 75 -4.26 -9.40 0.77
CA ILE A 75 -3.13 -8.75 1.45
C ILE A 75 -1.84 -8.94 0.65
N PHE A 76 -1.18 -7.85 0.29
CA PHE A 76 0.19 -7.83 -0.23
C PHE A 76 1.13 -7.19 0.78
N LEU A 77 2.38 -7.70 0.88
CA LEU A 77 3.42 -7.14 1.74
C LEU A 77 4.64 -6.75 0.91
N GLY A 78 5.11 -5.52 1.09
CA GLY A 78 6.28 -4.94 0.40
C GLY A 78 7.31 -4.37 1.38
N ASN A 79 8.53 -4.12 0.89
CA ASN A 79 9.61 -3.49 1.65
C ASN A 79 9.38 -1.98 1.88
N GLY A 80 8.39 -1.65 2.68
CA GLY A 80 7.79 -0.33 2.84
C GLY A 80 6.68 -0.08 1.84
N SER A 81 5.89 0.97 2.07
CA SER A 81 4.86 1.39 1.11
C SER A 81 5.45 1.81 -0.23
N ASP A 82 6.68 2.32 -0.27
CA ASP A 82 7.36 2.70 -1.52
C ASP A 82 7.52 1.49 -2.46
N ASP A 83 7.87 0.31 -1.93
CA ASP A 83 7.91 -0.93 -2.72
C ASP A 83 6.51 -1.34 -3.20
N VAL A 84 5.49 -1.21 -2.35
CA VAL A 84 4.09 -1.47 -2.73
C VAL A 84 3.66 -0.60 -3.91
N LEU A 85 3.93 0.72 -3.86
CA LEU A 85 3.61 1.66 -4.93
C LEU A 85 4.34 1.30 -6.23
N ASN A 86 5.63 0.94 -6.12
CA ASN A 86 6.44 0.50 -7.25
C ASN A 86 5.90 -0.78 -7.90
N GLN A 87 5.52 -1.78 -7.10
CA GLN A 87 4.96 -3.04 -7.60
C GLN A 87 3.61 -2.84 -8.30
N LEU A 88 2.77 -1.91 -7.83
CA LEU A 88 1.53 -1.51 -8.52
C LEU A 88 1.83 -0.93 -9.90
N MET A 89 2.78 -0.01 -10.01
CA MET A 89 3.16 0.56 -11.31
C MET A 89 3.73 -0.50 -12.25
N ILE A 90 4.58 -1.41 -11.77
CA ILE A 90 5.12 -2.52 -12.56
C ILE A 90 4.00 -3.43 -13.08
N ALA A 91 2.99 -3.72 -12.26
CA ALA A 91 1.94 -4.66 -12.62
C ALA A 91 0.89 -4.05 -13.56
N PHE A 92 0.61 -2.74 -13.46
CA PHE A 92 -0.54 -2.12 -14.11
C PHE A 92 -0.20 -1.03 -15.14
N CYS A 93 1.03 -0.49 -15.18
CA CYS A 93 1.39 0.57 -16.11
C CYS A 93 2.47 0.12 -17.09
N THR A 94 2.18 0.16 -18.39
CA THR A 94 3.16 -0.13 -19.45
C THR A 94 4.08 1.08 -19.66
N PRO A 95 5.41 0.93 -19.50
CA PRO A 95 6.37 2.00 -19.70
C PRO A 95 6.23 2.70 -21.06
N GLY A 96 6.31 4.03 -21.07
CA GLY A 96 6.22 4.84 -22.29
C GLY A 96 4.84 4.90 -22.95
N LYS A 97 3.82 4.26 -22.35
CA LYS A 97 2.45 4.21 -22.89
C LYS A 97 1.41 4.68 -21.88
N ASP A 98 1.47 4.13 -20.67
CA ASP A 98 0.47 4.37 -19.65
C ASP A 98 0.88 5.52 -18.72
N LYS A 99 -0.10 6.08 -18.00
CA LYS A 99 0.03 7.28 -17.19
C LYS A 99 -0.54 7.06 -15.80
N ALA A 100 0.01 7.81 -14.82
CA ALA A 100 -0.51 7.89 -13.47
C ALA A 100 -0.92 9.33 -13.13
N VAL A 101 -2.03 9.51 -12.40
CA VAL A 101 -2.47 10.82 -11.91
C VAL A 101 -1.94 11.06 -10.51
N LEU A 102 -1.31 12.23 -10.31
CA LEU A 102 -0.82 12.72 -9.04
C LEU A 102 -1.55 14.01 -8.65
N LEU A 103 -1.73 14.24 -7.36
CA LEU A 103 -2.54 15.33 -6.80
C LEU A 103 -1.66 16.30 -5.95
N PRO A 104 -0.75 17.08 -6.57
CA PRO A 104 0.14 17.96 -5.81
C PRO A 104 -0.61 19.11 -5.09
N PRO A 105 -0.08 19.60 -3.93
CA PRO A 105 1.11 19.06 -3.25
C PRO A 105 0.83 17.71 -2.59
N THR A 106 1.71 16.72 -2.87
CA THR A 106 1.53 15.35 -2.43
C THR A 106 2.89 14.66 -2.16
N PHE A 107 2.86 13.40 -1.73
CA PHE A 107 4.07 12.62 -1.45
C PHE A 107 4.91 12.38 -2.71
N GLY A 108 6.17 12.84 -2.70
CA GLY A 108 7.03 12.86 -3.89
C GLY A 108 7.41 11.48 -4.45
N MET A 109 7.27 10.40 -3.66
CA MET A 109 7.64 9.06 -4.12
C MET A 109 6.73 8.52 -5.23
N TYR A 110 5.51 9.01 -5.38
CA TYR A 110 4.67 8.64 -6.52
C TYR A 110 5.34 9.03 -7.83
N GLN A 111 5.84 10.29 -7.91
CA GLN A 111 6.58 10.77 -9.09
C GLN A 111 7.89 10.00 -9.30
N VAL A 112 8.62 9.71 -8.22
CA VAL A 112 9.89 8.95 -8.29
C VAL A 112 9.63 7.54 -8.81
N CYS A 113 8.65 6.83 -8.27
CA CYS A 113 8.28 5.48 -8.73
C CYS A 113 7.82 5.49 -10.20
N ALA A 114 7.02 6.48 -10.60
CA ALA A 114 6.60 6.63 -11.99
C ALA A 114 7.80 6.84 -12.92
N SER A 115 8.70 7.76 -12.57
CA SER A 115 9.90 8.07 -13.36
C SER A 115 10.82 6.85 -13.52
N ILE A 116 11.07 6.08 -12.44
CA ILE A 116 11.89 4.86 -12.47
C ILE A 116 11.29 3.83 -13.44
N ASN A 117 9.97 3.73 -13.48
CA ASN A 117 9.26 2.78 -14.35
C ASN A 117 8.96 3.33 -15.75
N GLY A 118 9.40 4.55 -16.09
CA GLY A 118 9.11 5.17 -17.40
C GLY A 118 7.62 5.45 -17.61
N ILE A 119 6.87 5.73 -16.53
CA ILE A 119 5.45 6.07 -16.57
C ILE A 119 5.30 7.58 -16.57
N GLU A 120 4.54 8.11 -17.51
CA GLU A 120 4.19 9.53 -17.55
C GLU A 120 3.24 9.85 -16.39
N THR A 121 3.45 11.01 -15.76
CA THR A 121 2.55 11.50 -14.72
C THR A 121 1.72 12.68 -15.21
N ILE A 122 0.45 12.69 -14.83
CA ILE A 122 -0.45 13.82 -15.02
C ILE A 122 -0.68 14.45 -13.65
N GLU A 123 -0.28 15.70 -13.50
CA GLU A 123 -0.49 16.44 -12.28
C GLU A 123 -1.83 17.17 -12.31
N VAL A 124 -2.70 16.87 -11.35
CA VAL A 124 -3.94 17.62 -11.09
C VAL A 124 -3.80 18.25 -9.70
N PRO A 125 -3.44 19.54 -9.62
CA PRO A 125 -3.24 20.20 -8.34
C PRO A 125 -4.51 20.16 -7.47
N LEU A 126 -4.32 20.04 -6.15
CA LEU A 126 -5.38 20.27 -5.19
C LEU A 126 -5.92 21.70 -5.31
N THR A 127 -7.16 21.92 -4.90
CA THR A 127 -7.72 23.30 -4.80
C THR A 127 -6.95 24.15 -3.81
N ALA A 128 -7.19 25.46 -3.78
CA ALA A 128 -6.56 26.38 -2.83
C ALA A 128 -6.80 26.00 -1.35
N ASP A 129 -7.89 25.28 -1.07
CA ASP A 129 -8.21 24.73 0.25
C ASP A 129 -7.73 23.28 0.44
N PHE A 130 -6.83 22.81 -0.41
CA PHE A 130 -6.30 21.45 -0.40
C PHE A 130 -7.36 20.35 -0.51
N ARG A 131 -8.41 20.57 -1.30
CA ARG A 131 -9.44 19.57 -1.63
C ARG A 131 -9.16 18.93 -2.99
N LEU A 132 -9.78 17.78 -3.24
CA LEU A 132 -9.78 17.13 -4.55
C LEU A 132 -10.59 17.96 -5.55
N ASP A 133 -10.00 18.25 -6.72
CA ASP A 133 -10.74 18.81 -7.86
C ASP A 133 -11.27 17.67 -8.73
N ILE A 134 -12.47 17.18 -8.39
CA ILE A 134 -13.10 16.05 -9.07
C ILE A 134 -13.29 16.33 -10.56
N THR A 135 -13.62 17.57 -10.93
CA THR A 135 -13.83 17.94 -12.32
C THR A 135 -12.53 17.86 -13.13
N ALA A 136 -11.43 18.37 -12.58
CA ALA A 136 -10.12 18.31 -13.20
C ALA A 136 -9.57 16.85 -13.23
N ILE A 137 -9.79 16.06 -12.17
CA ILE A 137 -9.44 14.64 -12.15
C ILE A 137 -10.16 13.88 -13.24
N ASN A 138 -11.47 14.10 -13.42
CA ASN A 138 -12.25 13.43 -14.46
C ASN A 138 -11.83 13.87 -15.87
N ALA A 139 -11.41 15.11 -16.05
CA ALA A 139 -11.01 15.65 -17.34
C ALA A 139 -9.71 15.04 -17.90
N VAL A 140 -8.83 14.49 -17.05
CA VAL A 140 -7.54 13.88 -17.45
C VAL A 140 -7.60 12.37 -17.60
N GLN A 141 -8.77 11.76 -17.39
CA GLN A 141 -8.96 10.33 -17.55
C GLN A 141 -8.94 9.93 -19.04
N SER A 142 -8.26 8.84 -19.34
CA SER A 142 -8.17 8.25 -20.66
C SER A 142 -7.83 6.77 -20.55
N ASN A 143 -7.89 6.04 -21.65
CA ASN A 143 -7.49 4.62 -21.69
C ASN A 143 -6.02 4.40 -21.29
N ALA A 144 -5.17 5.42 -21.40
CA ALA A 144 -3.78 5.38 -20.96
C ALA A 144 -3.62 5.68 -19.46
N THR A 145 -4.62 6.29 -18.82
CA THR A 145 -4.57 6.60 -17.37
C THR A 145 -4.92 5.34 -16.59
N LYS A 146 -3.94 4.75 -15.89
CA LYS A 146 -4.10 3.45 -15.22
C LYS A 146 -4.24 3.55 -13.72
N ILE A 147 -3.62 4.56 -13.09
CA ILE A 147 -3.59 4.69 -11.63
C ILE A 147 -3.85 6.15 -11.25
N ILE A 148 -4.67 6.34 -10.22
CA ILE A 148 -4.79 7.62 -9.49
C ILE A 148 -4.32 7.40 -8.06
N PHE A 149 -3.36 8.22 -7.56
CA PHE A 149 -2.89 8.18 -6.18
C PHE A 149 -3.57 9.23 -5.32
N ILE A 150 -4.23 8.80 -4.24
CA ILE A 150 -4.98 9.66 -3.30
C ILE A 150 -4.45 9.40 -1.89
N PRO A 151 -3.46 10.16 -1.38
CA PRO A 151 -3.04 10.04 0.02
C PRO A 151 -4.05 10.68 0.96
N SER A 152 -4.58 9.92 1.92
CA SER A 152 -5.53 10.43 2.91
C SER A 152 -5.34 9.74 4.26
N PRO A 153 -4.78 10.46 5.27
CA PRO A 153 -4.36 11.88 5.28
C PRO A 153 -3.23 12.20 4.30
N ASN A 154 -3.29 13.39 3.67
CA ASN A 154 -2.29 13.81 2.69
C ASN A 154 -0.99 14.30 3.37
N ASN A 155 0.13 14.02 2.76
CA ASN A 155 1.44 14.58 3.06
C ASN A 155 1.87 15.49 1.91
N PRO A 156 2.15 16.82 2.09
CA PRO A 156 2.48 17.47 3.37
C PRO A 156 1.31 18.21 4.05
N THR A 157 0.14 18.30 3.46
CA THR A 157 -0.93 19.21 3.91
C THR A 157 -1.64 18.75 5.18
N GLY A 158 -1.56 17.47 5.54
CA GLY A 158 -2.06 16.90 6.79
C GLY A 158 -3.58 16.75 6.89
N ASN A 159 -4.33 17.17 5.88
CA ASN A 159 -5.78 17.03 5.82
C ASN A 159 -6.19 15.64 5.28
N CYS A 160 -7.41 15.22 5.63
CA CYS A 160 -8.10 14.12 4.98
C CYS A 160 -8.98 14.65 3.86
N PHE A 161 -9.14 13.85 2.81
CA PHE A 161 -10.14 14.16 1.78
C PHE A 161 -11.51 13.61 2.19
N ALA A 162 -12.57 14.27 1.74
CA ALA A 162 -13.93 13.81 1.99
C ALA A 162 -14.14 12.40 1.42
N LEU A 163 -14.73 11.51 2.21
CA LEU A 163 -14.96 10.12 1.80
C LEU A 163 -15.87 10.03 0.56
N GLU A 164 -16.83 10.96 0.44
CA GLU A 164 -17.71 11.08 -0.71
C GLU A 164 -16.95 11.40 -2.00
N ASP A 165 -15.92 12.26 -1.93
CA ASP A 165 -15.08 12.61 -3.07
C ASP A 165 -14.19 11.42 -3.49
N ILE A 166 -13.58 10.74 -2.51
CA ILE A 166 -12.81 9.50 -2.78
C ILE A 166 -13.72 8.46 -3.42
N LYS A 167 -14.90 8.25 -2.85
CA LYS A 167 -15.89 7.29 -3.36
C LYS A 167 -16.28 7.61 -4.80
N ARG A 168 -16.55 8.87 -5.11
CA ARG A 168 -16.91 9.31 -6.46
C ARG A 168 -15.80 9.00 -7.47
N ILE A 169 -14.52 9.26 -7.10
CA ILE A 169 -13.39 8.91 -7.98
C ILE A 169 -13.32 7.39 -8.18
N VAL A 170 -13.51 6.59 -7.12
CA VAL A 170 -13.51 5.13 -7.22
C VAL A 170 -14.63 4.61 -8.13
N GLU A 171 -15.82 5.23 -8.08
CA GLU A 171 -16.96 4.84 -8.90
C GLU A 171 -16.84 5.28 -10.36
N ASP A 172 -16.20 6.43 -10.62
CA ASP A 172 -16.14 7.05 -11.96
C ASP A 172 -14.90 6.62 -12.76
N PHE A 173 -13.85 6.09 -12.13
CA PHE A 173 -12.56 5.81 -12.78
C PHE A 173 -12.45 4.37 -13.29
N ASP A 174 -12.15 4.22 -14.59
CA ASP A 174 -11.84 2.93 -15.23
C ASP A 174 -10.35 2.61 -15.16
N GLY A 175 -9.86 2.30 -13.96
CA GLY A 175 -8.47 2.00 -13.61
C GLY A 175 -8.32 1.87 -12.10
N LEU A 176 -7.11 1.77 -11.58
CA LEU A 176 -6.87 1.61 -10.14
C LEU A 176 -6.91 2.95 -9.40
N VAL A 177 -7.68 3.02 -8.32
CA VAL A 177 -7.62 4.10 -7.35
C VAL A 177 -6.84 3.62 -6.14
N VAL A 178 -5.67 4.20 -5.91
CA VAL A 178 -4.78 3.86 -4.80
C VAL A 178 -4.96 4.90 -3.69
N VAL A 179 -5.63 4.52 -2.63
CA VAL A 179 -5.77 5.36 -1.43
C VAL A 179 -4.62 5.03 -0.49
N ASP A 180 -3.68 5.99 -0.36
CA ASP A 180 -2.53 5.83 0.53
C ASP A 180 -2.89 6.31 1.94
N GLU A 181 -3.09 5.37 2.82
CA GLU A 181 -3.45 5.53 4.22
C GLU A 181 -2.25 5.43 5.17
N ALA A 182 -1.06 5.85 4.74
CA ALA A 182 0.14 5.79 5.58
C ALA A 182 -0.01 6.49 6.94
N TYR A 183 -0.95 7.42 7.05
CA TYR A 183 -1.21 8.21 8.27
C TYR A 183 -2.62 8.03 8.85
N VAL A 184 -3.35 7.01 8.43
CA VAL A 184 -4.77 6.82 8.78
C VAL A 184 -5.03 6.74 10.29
N GLU A 185 -4.09 6.19 11.07
CA GLU A 185 -4.24 6.10 12.53
C GLU A 185 -4.27 7.47 13.22
N PHE A 186 -3.75 8.51 12.56
CA PHE A 186 -3.79 9.89 13.07
C PHE A 186 -5.04 10.66 12.61
N SER A 187 -5.83 10.11 11.70
CA SER A 187 -7.03 10.77 11.19
C SER A 187 -8.20 10.68 12.15
N ILE A 188 -9.24 11.48 11.88
CA ILE A 188 -10.56 11.39 12.51
C ILE A 188 -11.41 10.39 11.72
N ASP A 189 -11.21 10.34 10.41
CA ASP A 189 -11.97 9.51 9.49
C ASP A 189 -11.55 8.05 9.58
N LYS A 190 -12.47 7.17 9.24
CA LYS A 190 -12.21 5.74 9.17
C LYS A 190 -11.49 5.39 7.86
N SER A 191 -10.67 4.34 7.92
CA SER A 191 -10.06 3.73 6.73
C SER A 191 -11.13 3.30 5.72
N VAL A 192 -10.81 3.46 4.44
CA VAL A 192 -11.65 2.94 3.33
C VAL A 192 -11.42 1.46 3.04
N ILE A 193 -10.63 0.77 3.85
CA ILE A 193 -10.30 -0.65 3.68
C ILE A 193 -11.55 -1.55 3.59
N SER A 194 -12.63 -1.19 4.27
CA SER A 194 -13.91 -1.92 4.21
C SER A 194 -14.63 -1.83 2.86
N TRP A 195 -14.15 -1.00 1.95
CA TRP A 195 -14.74 -0.82 0.63
C TRP A 195 -14.17 -1.77 -0.43
N ILE A 196 -13.06 -2.46 -0.16
CA ILE A 196 -12.38 -3.29 -1.16
C ILE A 196 -13.23 -4.46 -1.69
N ASP A 197 -14.17 -4.97 -0.90
CA ASP A 197 -15.10 -6.01 -1.37
C ASP A 197 -16.18 -5.46 -2.30
N LYS A 198 -16.42 -4.16 -2.26
CA LYS A 198 -17.43 -3.48 -3.09
C LYS A 198 -16.84 -2.87 -4.35
N TYR A 199 -15.60 -2.41 -4.28
CA TYR A 199 -14.94 -1.66 -5.36
C TYR A 199 -13.67 -2.40 -5.81
N PRO A 200 -13.75 -3.20 -6.89
CA PRO A 200 -12.66 -4.06 -7.33
C PRO A 200 -11.43 -3.29 -7.83
N ASN A 201 -11.58 -1.99 -8.13
CA ASN A 201 -10.51 -1.10 -8.54
C ASN A 201 -9.83 -0.35 -7.37
N LEU A 202 -10.30 -0.52 -6.14
CA LEU A 202 -9.72 0.13 -4.97
C LEU A 202 -8.52 -0.65 -4.44
N VAL A 203 -7.42 0.06 -4.24
CA VAL A 203 -6.23 -0.42 -3.51
C VAL A 203 -6.00 0.49 -2.31
N VAL A 204 -5.93 -0.07 -1.12
CA VAL A 204 -5.61 0.68 0.10
C VAL A 204 -4.17 0.35 0.51
N VAL A 205 -3.33 1.38 0.64
CA VAL A 205 -1.92 1.21 1.05
C VAL A 205 -1.75 1.68 2.49
N GLN A 206 -1.11 0.87 3.33
CA GLN A 206 -0.78 1.21 4.72
C GLN A 206 0.68 0.84 5.02
N THR A 207 1.23 1.32 6.13
CA THR A 207 2.63 1.08 6.49
C THR A 207 2.83 0.92 8.00
N PHE A 208 3.83 0.13 8.36
CA PHE A 208 4.32 0.06 9.75
C PHE A 208 5.31 1.18 10.10
N SER A 209 5.67 2.03 9.15
CA SER A 209 6.71 3.07 9.34
C SER A 209 6.25 4.26 10.19
N LYS A 210 4.94 4.53 10.29
CA LYS A 210 4.40 5.74 10.93
C LYS A 210 3.84 5.43 12.32
N ALA A 211 2.54 5.28 12.48
CA ALA A 211 1.89 5.06 13.77
C ALA A 211 2.42 3.82 14.50
N GLN A 212 2.77 2.77 13.77
CA GLN A 212 3.31 1.55 14.36
C GLN A 212 4.75 1.69 14.87
N GLY A 213 5.48 2.77 14.50
CA GLY A 213 6.82 3.08 14.98
C GLY A 213 7.91 2.14 14.48
N LEU A 214 7.71 1.44 13.37
CA LEU A 214 8.63 0.41 12.83
C LEU A 214 9.26 0.82 11.49
N ALA A 215 9.58 2.10 11.30
CA ALA A 215 10.19 2.60 10.08
C ALA A 215 11.47 1.84 9.67
N GLY A 216 12.26 1.42 10.65
CA GLY A 216 13.50 0.65 10.43
C GLY A 216 13.29 -0.76 9.89
N LEU A 217 12.10 -1.35 10.03
CA LEU A 217 11.79 -2.70 9.55
C LEU A 217 11.34 -2.73 8.08
N ARG A 218 11.06 -1.58 7.49
CA ARG A 218 10.66 -1.48 6.09
C ARG A 218 9.50 -2.41 5.74
N LEU A 219 8.33 -2.31 6.41
CA LEU A 219 7.13 -3.05 6.03
C LEU A 219 6.00 -2.12 5.62
N GLY A 220 5.52 -2.30 4.38
CA GLY A 220 4.30 -1.72 3.82
C GLY A 220 3.33 -2.80 3.39
N MET A 221 2.08 -2.40 3.21
CA MET A 221 0.98 -3.31 2.88
C MET A 221 0.10 -2.70 1.79
N ALA A 222 -0.42 -3.54 0.90
CA ALA A 222 -1.60 -3.21 0.10
C ALA A 222 -2.74 -4.16 0.45
N PHE A 223 -3.94 -3.62 0.43
CA PHE A 223 -5.19 -4.34 0.57
C PHE A 223 -6.06 -4.07 -0.66
N ALA A 224 -6.48 -5.11 -1.35
CA ALA A 224 -7.22 -4.97 -2.61
C ALA A 224 -7.95 -6.28 -2.96
N HIS A 225 -8.67 -6.26 -4.08
CA HIS A 225 -9.25 -7.46 -4.68
C HIS A 225 -8.17 -8.55 -4.88
N PRO A 226 -8.48 -9.85 -4.63
CA PRO A 226 -7.50 -10.95 -4.71
C PRO A 226 -6.75 -11.02 -6.04
N GLU A 227 -7.39 -10.68 -7.17
CA GLU A 227 -6.74 -10.66 -8.48
C GLU A 227 -5.62 -9.62 -8.58
N ILE A 228 -5.83 -8.40 -8.04
CA ILE A 228 -4.79 -7.36 -7.97
C ILE A 228 -3.60 -7.87 -7.15
N ILE A 229 -3.88 -8.44 -5.97
CA ILE A 229 -2.85 -9.02 -5.09
C ILE A 229 -2.12 -10.18 -5.78
N GLY A 230 -2.84 -11.00 -6.54
CA GLY A 230 -2.26 -12.08 -7.36
C GLY A 230 -1.25 -11.55 -8.38
N LEU A 231 -1.60 -10.49 -9.11
CA LEU A 231 -0.71 -9.85 -10.08
C LEU A 231 0.53 -9.23 -9.43
N MET A 232 0.36 -8.54 -8.29
CA MET A 232 1.49 -8.00 -7.51
C MET A 232 2.42 -9.12 -7.00
N ASN A 233 1.88 -10.26 -6.59
CA ASN A 233 2.69 -11.41 -6.17
C ASN A 233 3.50 -12.04 -7.31
N LYS A 234 3.08 -11.87 -8.58
CA LYS A 234 3.87 -12.34 -9.74
C LYS A 234 5.14 -11.52 -9.96
N VAL A 235 5.12 -10.22 -9.62
CA VAL A 235 6.21 -9.28 -9.94
C VAL A 235 7.18 -9.06 -8.78
N LYS A 236 6.78 -9.34 -7.54
CA LYS A 236 7.66 -9.18 -6.37
C LYS A 236 8.79 -10.22 -6.34
N ALA A 237 9.90 -9.88 -5.70
CA ALA A 237 10.93 -10.87 -5.36
C ALA A 237 10.36 -11.98 -4.44
N PRO A 238 10.73 -13.27 -4.62
CA PRO A 238 10.14 -14.39 -3.88
C PRO A 238 10.20 -14.22 -2.35
N TYR A 239 11.33 -13.85 -1.81
CA TYR A 239 11.58 -13.73 -0.36
C TYR A 239 11.69 -12.28 0.08
N ASN A 240 10.83 -11.42 -0.46
CA ASN A 240 10.93 -9.97 -0.31
C ASN A 240 10.88 -9.46 1.14
N ILE A 241 10.20 -10.16 2.07
CA ILE A 241 10.14 -9.76 3.48
C ILE A 241 11.00 -10.70 4.32
N ASN A 242 12.05 -10.17 4.92
CA ASN A 242 13.01 -10.95 5.69
C ASN A 242 12.44 -11.49 7.02
N VAL A 243 13.12 -12.48 7.60
CA VAL A 243 12.70 -13.17 8.84
C VAL A 243 12.59 -12.22 10.04
N LEU A 244 13.53 -11.26 10.17
CA LEU A 244 13.54 -10.33 11.31
C LEU A 244 12.34 -9.41 11.26
N THR A 245 12.03 -8.86 10.08
CA THR A 245 10.84 -8.03 9.86
C THR A 245 9.57 -8.81 10.22
N GLN A 246 9.42 -10.05 9.71
CA GLN A 246 8.23 -10.85 10.00
C GLN A 246 8.07 -11.12 11.51
N LYS A 247 9.14 -11.49 12.21
CA LYS A 247 9.12 -11.76 13.65
C LYS A 247 8.75 -10.51 14.45
N GLU A 248 9.39 -9.38 14.17
CA GLU A 248 9.19 -8.16 14.95
C GLU A 248 7.80 -7.56 14.72
N VAL A 249 7.30 -7.62 13.48
CA VAL A 249 5.92 -7.17 13.18
C VAL A 249 4.89 -8.05 13.88
N MET A 250 5.08 -9.38 13.92
CA MET A 250 4.21 -10.26 14.69
C MET A 250 4.17 -9.87 16.18
N ARG A 251 5.34 -9.58 16.78
CA ARG A 251 5.43 -9.09 18.17
C ARG A 251 4.68 -7.76 18.33
N ARG A 252 4.89 -6.81 17.42
CA ARG A 252 4.26 -5.49 17.47
C ARG A 252 2.73 -5.55 17.38
N LEU A 253 2.19 -6.51 16.62
CA LEU A 253 0.74 -6.71 16.53
C LEU A 253 0.08 -7.13 17.86
N GLU A 254 0.84 -7.62 18.82
CA GLU A 254 0.35 -7.88 20.18
C GLU A 254 0.28 -6.62 21.04
N GLU A 255 0.91 -5.51 20.64
CA GLU A 255 1.06 -4.27 21.41
C GLU A 255 0.08 -3.16 20.99
N GLN A 256 -1.08 -3.50 20.44
CA GLN A 256 -2.01 -2.52 19.86
C GLN A 256 -2.47 -1.44 20.86
N GLY A 257 -2.64 -1.79 22.16
CA GLY A 257 -2.98 -0.83 23.20
C GLY A 257 -1.89 0.23 23.42
N LEU A 258 -0.62 -0.15 23.36
CA LEU A 258 0.52 0.78 23.45
C LEU A 258 0.56 1.72 22.24
N ILE A 259 0.32 1.18 21.05
CA ILE A 259 0.30 1.98 19.81
C ILE A 259 -0.81 3.04 19.87
N GLN A 260 -2.02 2.65 20.28
CA GLN A 260 -3.14 3.57 20.45
C GLN A 260 -2.82 4.68 21.45
N GLN A 261 -2.18 4.35 22.58
CA GLN A 261 -1.73 5.33 23.56
C GLN A 261 -0.72 6.32 22.96
N GLN A 262 0.28 5.83 22.21
CA GLN A 262 1.28 6.66 21.54
C GLN A 262 0.66 7.58 20.49
N VAL A 263 -0.26 7.06 19.67
CA VAL A 263 -1.01 7.86 18.69
C VAL A 263 -1.81 8.96 19.39
N HIS A 264 -2.48 8.64 20.49
CA HIS A 264 -3.23 9.61 21.27
C HIS A 264 -2.33 10.75 21.79
N GLN A 265 -1.16 10.42 22.38
CA GLN A 265 -0.19 11.41 22.85
C GLN A 265 0.31 12.32 21.72
N ILE A 266 0.60 11.76 20.55
CA ILE A 266 1.02 12.54 19.36
C ILE A 266 -0.09 13.50 18.93
N LYS A 267 -1.36 13.04 18.90
CA LYS A 267 -2.51 13.89 18.56
C LYS A 267 -2.68 15.03 19.56
N GLN A 268 -2.57 14.77 20.86
CA GLN A 268 -2.62 15.80 21.90
C GLN A 268 -1.47 16.83 21.74
N GLY A 269 -0.25 16.37 21.50
CA GLY A 269 0.88 17.25 21.24
C GLY A 269 0.70 18.13 20.01
N LYS A 270 0.11 17.57 18.93
CA LYS A 270 -0.25 18.35 17.73
C LYS A 270 -1.26 19.46 18.07
N GLU A 271 -2.33 19.14 18.81
CA GLU A 271 -3.35 20.12 19.19
C GLU A 271 -2.76 21.28 20.00
N GLN A 272 -1.86 20.98 20.95
CA GLN A 272 -1.16 22.00 21.72
C GLN A 272 -0.28 22.89 20.82
N LEU A 273 0.54 22.30 19.94
CA LEU A 273 1.37 23.02 18.98
C LEU A 273 0.54 23.93 18.08
N LEU A 274 -0.60 23.47 17.60
CA LEU A 274 -1.51 24.27 16.76
C LEU A 274 -2.03 25.51 17.49
N LEU A 275 -2.30 25.40 18.80
CA LEU A 275 -2.70 26.55 19.63
C LEU A 275 -1.55 27.54 19.78
N GLU A 276 -0.34 27.07 20.03
CA GLU A 276 0.86 27.91 20.17
C GLU A 276 1.18 28.63 18.84
N PHE A 277 1.11 27.95 17.70
CA PHE A 277 1.37 28.52 16.37
C PHE A 277 0.41 29.66 16.01
N LYS A 278 -0.85 29.60 16.44
CA LYS A 278 -1.82 30.70 16.23
C LYS A 278 -1.40 32.03 16.90
N SER A 279 -0.53 31.99 17.92
CA SER A 279 -0.01 33.18 18.58
C SER A 279 1.20 33.81 17.88
N ILE A 280 1.75 33.15 16.85
CA ILE A 280 2.97 33.60 16.16
C ILE A 280 2.58 34.45 14.93
N ALA A 281 2.88 35.72 14.97
CA ALA A 281 2.38 36.73 14.02
C ALA A 281 2.74 36.49 12.54
N PHE A 282 3.82 35.74 12.24
CA PHE A 282 4.24 35.49 10.86
C PHE A 282 3.71 34.17 10.30
N ILE A 283 2.93 33.39 11.08
CA ILE A 283 2.27 32.18 10.62
C ILE A 283 0.87 32.54 10.16
N GLU A 284 0.65 32.51 8.84
CA GLU A 284 -0.64 32.84 8.24
C GLU A 284 -1.64 31.69 8.26
N LYS A 285 -1.15 30.44 8.15
CA LYS A 285 -1.99 29.24 8.13
C LYS A 285 -1.29 28.07 8.83
N VAL A 286 -2.01 27.34 9.68
CA VAL A 286 -1.55 26.14 10.37
C VAL A 286 -2.50 25.00 10.05
#